data_3b62caf01a00f5ee2c1838d10a0625c9
#
_entry.id   3b62caf01a00f5ee2c1838d10a0625c9
#
_cell.length_a   1.000
_cell.length_b   1.000
_cell.length_c   1.000
_cell.angle_alpha   90.00
_cell.angle_beta   90.00
_cell.angle_gamma   90.00
#
_symmetry.space_group_name_H-M   'P 1'
#
loop_
_entity.id
_entity.type
_entity.pdbx_description
1 polymer ?
#
loop_
_entity_poly.entity_id
_entity_poly.type
_entity_poly.pdbx_seq_one_letter_code
_entity_poly.pdbx_strand_id
1 'polypeptide(L)'
;WRNLLAAQGLRVIGVEYRNAAGKLGNHPFPAGLNDCADATRWVNQRRSTLGIESITVSGESGGGNLALATALKANAEHWIDAIDGVYAMCPYIYGGYANPSESLPSLFENDDYLLSCAIMRSIAKVYDPEGSHATNPLAWPYYADVSALAGLPAHFISVNELDPLRDEGLAYYRKLLAAGVSAGARTVHGTPHAGDMGFFHAAPEITADTIASIAAFVRDR
;
A
#
# COMPACT_ATOMS: atom_id res chain seq x y z
N TRP A 1 4.57 -6.36 14.53
CA TRP A 1 4.25 -5.10 13.90
C TRP A 1 2.98 -4.47 14.49
N ARG A 2 1.83 -5.13 14.40
CA ARG A 2 0.54 -4.60 14.93
C ARG A 2 0.62 -4.19 16.40
N ASN A 3 1.30 -4.97 17.25
CA ASN A 3 1.48 -4.64 18.66
C ASN A 3 2.33 -3.39 18.89
N LEU A 4 3.32 -3.14 18.03
CA LEU A 4 4.15 -1.94 18.09
C LEU A 4 3.35 -0.68 17.75
N LEU A 5 2.48 -0.76 16.74
CA LEU A 5 1.55 0.33 16.41
C LEU A 5 0.50 0.54 17.52
N ALA A 6 -0.04 -0.53 18.09
CA ALA A 6 -0.99 -0.45 19.19
C ALA A 6 -0.35 0.20 20.45
N ALA A 7 0.93 -0.04 20.69
CA ALA A 7 1.69 0.60 21.77
C ALA A 7 1.83 2.13 21.59
N GLN A 8 1.59 2.66 20.38
CA GLN A 8 1.50 4.10 20.12
C GLN A 8 0.13 4.71 20.48
N GLY A 9 -0.78 3.93 21.06
CA GLY A 9 -2.13 4.36 21.40
C GLY A 9 -3.13 4.25 20.23
N LEU A 10 -2.75 3.58 19.15
CA LEU A 10 -3.62 3.34 17.99
C LEU A 10 -4.48 2.10 18.19
N ARG A 11 -5.71 2.14 17.74
CA ARG A 11 -6.53 0.94 17.58
C ARG A 11 -6.20 0.28 16.25
N VAL A 12 -5.55 -0.88 16.28
CA VAL A 12 -5.08 -1.59 15.08
C VAL A 12 -6.00 -2.76 14.77
N ILE A 13 -6.61 -2.73 13.60
CA ILE A 13 -7.49 -3.79 13.08
C ILE A 13 -6.76 -4.46 11.91
N GLY A 14 -6.39 -5.73 12.07
CA GLY A 14 -5.79 -6.53 11.01
C GLY A 14 -6.87 -7.20 10.17
N VAL A 15 -6.81 -6.98 8.86
CA VAL A 15 -7.72 -7.64 7.91
C VAL A 15 -7.08 -8.94 7.43
N GLU A 16 -7.73 -10.07 7.67
CA GLU A 16 -7.39 -11.36 7.05
C GLU A 16 -8.17 -11.46 5.74
N TYR A 17 -7.51 -11.18 4.64
CA TYR A 17 -8.10 -11.19 3.31
C TYR A 17 -7.70 -12.42 2.51
N ARG A 18 -8.50 -12.79 1.53
CA ARG A 18 -8.22 -13.89 0.60
C ARG A 18 -7.08 -13.48 -0.35
N ASN A 19 -5.93 -14.11 -0.15
CA ASN A 19 -4.76 -13.92 -0.99
C ASN A 19 -4.88 -14.68 -2.32
N ALA A 20 -4.18 -14.21 -3.35
CA ALA A 20 -4.09 -14.89 -4.64
C ALA A 20 -3.46 -16.28 -4.54
N ALA A 21 -2.53 -16.47 -3.59
CA ALA A 21 -1.98 -17.78 -3.21
C ALA A 21 -1.69 -17.79 -1.72
N GLY A 22 -2.59 -18.31 -0.91
CA GLY A 22 -2.45 -18.30 0.55
C GLY A 22 -3.15 -19.47 1.21
N LYS A 23 -3.19 -19.46 2.55
CA LYS A 23 -3.84 -20.51 3.34
C LYS A 23 -5.32 -20.68 3.06
N LEU A 24 -6.00 -19.62 2.61
CA LEU A 24 -7.42 -19.63 2.30
C LEU A 24 -7.72 -20.13 0.86
N GLY A 25 -6.69 -20.47 0.08
CA GLY A 25 -6.80 -20.94 -1.29
C GLY A 25 -6.29 -19.93 -2.31
N ASN A 26 -6.57 -20.20 -3.59
CA ASN A 26 -6.19 -19.34 -4.70
C ASN A 26 -7.33 -18.35 -4.99
N HIS A 27 -7.14 -17.12 -4.62
CA HIS A 27 -8.12 -16.05 -4.81
C HIS A 27 -7.46 -14.85 -5.52
N PRO A 28 -7.32 -14.91 -6.86
CA PRO A 28 -6.74 -13.82 -7.62
C PRO A 28 -7.58 -12.53 -7.51
N PHE A 29 -7.08 -11.45 -8.09
CA PHE A 29 -7.82 -10.19 -8.19
C PHE A 29 -9.25 -10.46 -8.74
N PRO A 30 -10.31 -9.84 -8.16
CA PRO A 30 -10.28 -8.79 -7.12
C PRO A 30 -10.59 -9.27 -5.69
N ALA A 31 -10.41 -10.55 -5.34
CA ALA A 31 -10.90 -11.11 -4.09
C ALA A 31 -10.36 -10.36 -2.85
N GLY A 32 -9.04 -10.20 -2.74
CA GLY A 32 -8.41 -9.49 -1.61
C GLY A 32 -8.82 -8.03 -1.51
N LEU A 33 -8.97 -7.33 -2.64
CA LEU A 33 -9.47 -5.96 -2.67
C LEU A 33 -10.90 -5.86 -2.12
N ASN A 34 -11.77 -6.77 -2.52
CA ASN A 34 -13.16 -6.77 -2.04
C ASN A 34 -13.22 -7.03 -0.53
N ASP A 35 -12.41 -7.97 -0.02
CA ASP A 35 -12.34 -8.25 1.42
C ASP A 35 -11.85 -7.02 2.21
N CYS A 36 -10.82 -6.31 1.71
CA CYS A 36 -10.32 -5.07 2.33
C CYS A 36 -11.37 -3.95 2.29
N ALA A 37 -12.07 -3.78 1.18
CA ALA A 37 -13.15 -2.81 1.04
C ALA A 37 -14.30 -3.09 2.01
N ASP A 38 -14.74 -4.36 2.10
CA ASP A 38 -15.82 -4.77 3.00
C ASP A 38 -15.41 -4.62 4.47
N ALA A 39 -14.17 -4.97 4.82
CA ALA A 39 -13.65 -4.75 6.17
C ALA A 39 -13.62 -3.25 6.53
N THR A 40 -13.19 -2.38 5.62
CA THR A 40 -13.16 -0.93 5.83
C THR A 40 -14.56 -0.37 6.04
N ARG A 41 -15.53 -0.78 5.23
CA ARG A 41 -16.95 -0.40 5.39
C ARG A 41 -17.52 -0.91 6.71
N TRP A 42 -17.19 -2.15 7.10
CA TRP A 42 -17.63 -2.74 8.36
C TRP A 42 -17.11 -1.95 9.56
N VAL A 43 -15.85 -1.52 9.55
CA VAL A 43 -15.27 -0.68 10.60
C VAL A 43 -15.95 0.68 10.63
N ASN A 44 -16.14 1.33 9.46
CA ASN A 44 -16.78 2.63 9.34
C ASN A 44 -18.22 2.62 9.92
N GLN A 45 -19.01 1.60 9.61
CA GLN A 45 -20.38 1.44 10.15
C GLN A 45 -20.40 1.28 11.68
N ARG A 46 -19.28 0.96 12.30
CA ARG A 46 -19.14 0.72 13.74
C ARG A 46 -18.25 1.74 14.44
N ARG A 47 -17.93 2.88 13.79
CA ARG A 47 -17.07 3.93 14.38
C ARG A 47 -17.49 4.27 15.83
N SER A 48 -18.75 4.56 16.06
CA SER A 48 -19.26 4.94 17.39
C SER A 48 -19.14 3.80 18.40
N THR A 49 -19.53 2.58 18.04
CA THR A 49 -19.44 1.40 18.92
C THR A 49 -17.99 1.05 19.25
N LEU A 50 -17.09 1.24 18.29
CA LEU A 50 -15.66 0.98 18.45
C LEU A 50 -14.89 2.16 19.05
N GLY A 51 -15.52 3.32 19.24
CA GLY A 51 -14.86 4.54 19.70
C GLY A 51 -13.73 4.98 18.75
N ILE A 52 -14.03 5.01 17.45
CA ILE A 52 -13.08 5.38 16.39
C ILE A 52 -13.43 6.77 15.87
N GLU A 53 -12.48 7.69 15.90
CA GLU A 53 -12.62 9.05 15.37
C GLU A 53 -12.23 9.12 13.91
N SER A 54 -11.10 8.47 13.53
CA SER A 54 -10.59 8.43 12.16
C SER A 54 -10.18 7.02 11.74
N ILE A 55 -10.24 6.75 10.44
CA ILE A 55 -9.83 5.46 9.84
C ILE A 55 -8.71 5.74 8.83
N THR A 56 -7.53 5.22 9.12
CA THR A 56 -6.41 5.18 8.17
C THR A 56 -6.25 3.75 7.66
N VAL A 57 -6.33 3.58 6.36
CA VAL A 57 -6.02 2.30 5.71
C VAL A 57 -4.52 2.23 5.46
N SER A 58 -3.90 1.14 5.87
CA SER A 58 -2.44 0.98 5.76
C SER A 58 -2.06 -0.44 5.38
N GLY A 59 -0.94 -0.57 4.68
CA GLY A 59 -0.37 -1.86 4.32
C GLY A 59 1.02 -1.73 3.72
N GLU A 60 1.73 -2.86 3.68
CA GLU A 60 3.05 -2.96 3.08
C GLU A 60 3.01 -3.83 1.82
N SER A 61 3.84 -3.57 0.84
CA SER A 61 4.02 -4.38 -0.37
C SER A 61 2.66 -4.63 -1.08
N GLY A 62 2.22 -5.89 -1.20
CA GLY A 62 0.89 -6.23 -1.66
C GLY A 62 -0.24 -5.65 -0.80
N GLY A 63 -0.03 -5.51 0.52
CA GLY A 63 -0.95 -4.79 1.40
C GLY A 63 -0.96 -3.29 1.12
N GLY A 64 0.17 -2.70 0.73
CA GLY A 64 0.27 -1.32 0.24
C GLY A 64 -0.53 -1.11 -1.06
N ASN A 65 -0.47 -2.09 -1.98
CA ASN A 65 -1.35 -2.13 -3.15
C ASN A 65 -2.81 -2.09 -2.73
N LEU A 66 -3.23 -3.03 -1.87
CA LEU A 66 -4.63 -3.15 -1.44
C LEU A 66 -5.11 -1.89 -0.68
N ALA A 67 -4.23 -1.23 0.08
CA ALA A 67 -4.58 0.02 0.76
C ALA A 67 -4.90 1.14 -0.26
N LEU A 68 -4.06 1.32 -1.27
CA LEU A 68 -4.26 2.29 -2.34
C LEU A 68 -5.47 1.94 -3.22
N ALA A 69 -5.59 0.67 -3.61
CA ALA A 69 -6.71 0.19 -4.41
C ALA A 69 -8.06 0.30 -3.68
N THR A 70 -8.08 0.09 -2.35
CA THR A 70 -9.28 0.27 -1.53
C THR A 70 -9.76 1.73 -1.55
N ALA A 71 -8.84 2.70 -1.44
CA ALA A 71 -9.19 4.11 -1.55
C ALA A 71 -9.69 4.48 -2.95
N LEU A 72 -9.04 3.99 -4.01
CA LEU A 72 -9.50 4.16 -5.40
C LEU A 72 -10.91 3.58 -5.61
N LYS A 73 -11.16 2.37 -5.11
CA LYS A 73 -12.48 1.73 -5.17
C LYS A 73 -13.52 2.53 -4.39
N ALA A 74 -13.17 3.00 -3.19
CA ALA A 74 -14.03 3.82 -2.36
C ALA A 74 -14.43 5.13 -3.06
N ASN A 75 -13.49 5.78 -3.73
CA ASN A 75 -13.72 7.00 -4.50
C ASN A 75 -14.65 6.74 -5.70
N ALA A 76 -14.35 5.71 -6.47
CA ALA A 76 -15.13 5.34 -7.64
C ALA A 76 -16.57 4.90 -7.29
N GLU A 77 -16.79 4.30 -6.13
CA GLU A 77 -18.08 3.82 -5.63
C GLU A 77 -18.77 4.81 -4.66
N HIS A 78 -18.23 6.03 -4.50
CA HIS A 78 -18.82 7.11 -3.69
C HIS A 78 -19.00 6.81 -2.19
N TRP A 79 -18.03 6.10 -1.60
CA TRP A 79 -17.98 5.88 -0.14
C TRP A 79 -16.61 6.24 0.48
N ILE A 80 -15.88 7.14 -0.20
CA ILE A 80 -14.54 7.57 0.22
C ILE A 80 -14.54 8.25 1.60
N ASP A 81 -15.65 8.85 2.02
CA ASP A 81 -15.82 9.44 3.36
C ASP A 81 -15.66 8.43 4.51
N ALA A 82 -15.60 7.12 4.20
CA ALA A 82 -15.26 6.09 5.16
C ALA A 82 -13.77 6.03 5.51
N ILE A 83 -12.91 6.72 4.74
CA ILE A 83 -11.44 6.66 4.86
C ILE A 83 -10.91 8.08 5.07
N ASP A 84 -10.24 8.31 6.20
CA ASP A 84 -9.67 9.62 6.56
C ASP A 84 -8.21 9.76 6.10
N GLY A 85 -7.52 8.65 5.86
CA GLY A 85 -6.15 8.66 5.36
C GLY A 85 -5.68 7.31 4.83
N VAL A 86 -4.62 7.33 4.02
CA VAL A 86 -3.94 6.13 3.51
C VAL A 86 -2.45 6.24 3.77
N TYR A 87 -1.86 5.22 4.40
CA TYR A 87 -0.43 5.10 4.59
C TYR A 87 0.09 3.83 3.92
N ALA A 88 0.71 3.96 2.75
CA ALA A 88 1.23 2.82 1.98
C ALA A 88 2.75 2.70 2.13
N MET A 89 3.22 1.51 2.47
CA MET A 89 4.63 1.19 2.65
C MET A 89 5.11 0.29 1.52
N CYS A 90 6.24 0.64 0.89
CA CYS A 90 6.85 -0.10 -0.23
C CYS A 90 5.81 -0.74 -1.16
N PRO A 91 4.83 0.02 -1.69
CA PRO A 91 3.65 -0.53 -2.34
C PRO A 91 4.00 -1.22 -3.65
N TYR A 92 3.50 -2.44 -3.83
CA TYR A 92 3.66 -3.29 -5.02
C TYR A 92 2.53 -3.00 -6.03
N ILE A 93 2.71 -2.01 -6.92
CA ILE A 93 1.60 -1.41 -7.66
C ILE A 93 1.75 -1.33 -9.18
N TYR A 94 2.92 -1.67 -9.75
CA TYR A 94 3.17 -1.55 -11.19
C TYR A 94 2.65 -2.76 -11.99
N GLY A 95 2.90 -3.99 -11.52
CA GLY A 95 2.46 -5.22 -12.21
C GLY A 95 3.25 -5.60 -13.47
N GLY A 96 3.92 -4.66 -14.12
CA GLY A 96 4.59 -4.84 -15.40
C GLY A 96 6.02 -5.43 -15.34
N TYR A 97 6.33 -6.21 -14.33
CA TYR A 97 7.70 -6.71 -14.03
C TYR A 97 8.24 -7.73 -15.03
N ALA A 98 7.40 -8.23 -15.95
CA ALA A 98 7.87 -9.07 -17.07
C ALA A 98 8.66 -8.27 -18.11
N ASN A 99 8.33 -6.99 -18.24
CA ASN A 99 8.99 -6.03 -19.13
C ASN A 99 9.18 -4.72 -18.33
N PRO A 100 10.20 -4.65 -17.46
CA PRO A 100 10.43 -3.49 -16.60
C PRO A 100 10.56 -2.21 -17.41
N SER A 101 9.93 -1.13 -16.94
CA SER A 101 9.97 0.16 -17.60
C SER A 101 11.24 0.93 -17.24
N GLU A 102 11.91 1.49 -18.24
CA GLU A 102 13.07 2.39 -18.04
C GLU A 102 12.69 3.68 -17.26
N SER A 103 11.39 4.01 -17.19
CA SER A 103 10.91 5.13 -16.37
C SER A 103 10.90 4.82 -14.86
N LEU A 104 11.19 3.58 -14.47
CA LEU A 104 11.31 3.10 -13.10
C LEU A 104 12.72 2.53 -12.87
N PRO A 105 13.77 3.39 -12.76
CA PRO A 105 15.17 2.96 -12.65
C PRO A 105 15.41 1.97 -11.52
N SER A 106 14.69 2.07 -10.39
CA SER A 106 14.86 1.17 -9.24
C SER A 106 14.62 -0.31 -9.59
N LEU A 107 13.86 -0.61 -10.65
CA LEU A 107 13.66 -1.98 -11.13
C LEU A 107 14.94 -2.61 -11.68
N PHE A 108 15.92 -1.80 -12.05
CA PHE A 108 17.23 -2.23 -12.57
C PHE A 108 18.34 -2.01 -11.53
N GLU A 109 18.33 -0.87 -10.84
CA GLU A 109 19.35 -0.52 -9.85
C GLU A 109 19.31 -1.43 -8.62
N ASN A 110 18.10 -1.86 -8.21
CA ASN A 110 17.86 -2.59 -6.98
C ASN A 110 17.36 -4.03 -7.23
N ASP A 111 17.45 -4.53 -8.45
CA ASP A 111 17.09 -5.92 -8.74
C ASP A 111 17.98 -6.87 -7.94
N ASP A 112 17.38 -7.90 -7.33
CA ASP A 112 18.02 -8.88 -6.45
C ASP A 112 18.51 -8.38 -5.06
N TYR A 113 18.25 -7.13 -4.67
CA TYR A 113 18.40 -6.71 -3.28
C TYR A 113 17.22 -7.20 -2.41
N LEU A 114 17.14 -8.47 -2.11
CA LEU A 114 16.07 -9.18 -1.39
C LEU A 114 14.87 -9.52 -2.29
N LEU A 115 14.38 -8.59 -3.10
CA LEU A 115 13.28 -8.77 -4.03
C LEU A 115 13.82 -8.64 -5.46
N SER A 116 13.30 -9.46 -6.40
CA SER A 116 13.72 -9.38 -7.80
C SER A 116 12.54 -9.27 -8.76
N CYS A 117 12.78 -8.68 -9.94
CA CYS A 117 11.81 -8.61 -11.02
C CYS A 117 11.28 -9.99 -11.42
N ALA A 118 12.12 -11.03 -11.36
CA ALA A 118 11.71 -12.41 -11.64
C ALA A 118 10.69 -12.95 -10.63
N ILE A 119 10.91 -12.70 -9.34
CA ILE A 119 9.96 -13.07 -8.27
C ILE A 119 8.69 -12.23 -8.41
N MET A 120 8.82 -10.92 -8.58
CA MET A 120 7.68 -9.99 -8.72
C MET A 120 6.79 -10.35 -9.91
N ARG A 121 7.38 -10.71 -11.05
CA ARG A 121 6.64 -11.23 -12.21
C ARG A 121 5.82 -12.48 -11.88
N SER A 122 6.40 -13.38 -11.11
CA SER A 122 5.71 -14.62 -10.73
C SER A 122 4.53 -14.34 -9.79
N ILE A 123 4.71 -13.42 -8.84
CA ILE A 123 3.65 -12.96 -7.92
C ILE A 123 2.54 -12.24 -8.70
N ALA A 124 2.90 -11.35 -9.64
CA ALA A 124 1.94 -10.65 -10.49
C ALA A 124 1.08 -11.63 -11.30
N LYS A 125 1.69 -12.71 -11.84
CA LYS A 125 0.96 -13.74 -12.56
C LYS A 125 0.01 -14.56 -11.68
N VAL A 126 0.31 -14.71 -10.40
CA VAL A 126 -0.61 -15.37 -9.45
C VAL A 126 -1.78 -14.42 -9.10
N TYR A 127 -1.51 -13.12 -9.02
CA TYR A 127 -2.52 -12.11 -8.70
C TYR A 127 -3.48 -11.83 -9.88
N ASP A 128 -2.95 -11.77 -11.11
CA ASP A 128 -3.70 -11.60 -12.37
C ASP A 128 -3.29 -12.70 -13.36
N PRO A 129 -3.82 -13.94 -13.23
CA PRO A 129 -3.36 -15.12 -13.98
C PRO A 129 -3.48 -14.99 -15.49
N GLU A 130 -4.57 -14.35 -15.95
CA GLU A 130 -4.87 -14.17 -17.38
C GLU A 130 -4.28 -12.87 -17.94
N GLY A 131 -3.72 -11.98 -17.09
CA GLY A 131 -3.23 -10.68 -17.51
C GLY A 131 -4.32 -9.73 -17.99
N SER A 132 -5.58 -10.03 -17.71
CA SER A 132 -6.73 -9.23 -18.15
C SER A 132 -6.87 -7.90 -17.40
N HIS A 133 -6.11 -7.74 -16.32
CA HIS A 133 -6.11 -6.54 -15.48
C HIS A 133 -4.78 -5.77 -15.50
N ALA A 134 -3.92 -6.02 -16.50
CA ALA A 134 -2.55 -5.49 -16.55
C ALA A 134 -2.42 -3.96 -16.40
N THR A 135 -3.46 -3.19 -16.77
CA THR A 135 -3.52 -1.72 -16.62
C THR A 135 -4.74 -1.26 -15.82
N ASN A 136 -5.42 -2.17 -15.13
CA ASN A 136 -6.56 -1.83 -14.30
C ASN A 136 -6.07 -1.17 -12.99
N PRO A 137 -6.42 0.10 -12.69
CA PRO A 137 -5.93 0.80 -11.51
C PRO A 137 -6.40 0.20 -10.19
N LEU A 138 -7.44 -0.61 -10.18
CA LEU A 138 -7.87 -1.34 -8.99
C LEU A 138 -7.02 -2.60 -8.73
N ALA A 139 -6.37 -3.16 -9.75
CA ALA A 139 -5.39 -4.22 -9.58
C ALA A 139 -3.98 -3.64 -9.37
N TRP A 140 -3.65 -2.63 -10.14
CA TRP A 140 -2.34 -2.00 -10.19
C TRP A 140 -2.48 -0.47 -10.08
N PRO A 141 -2.50 0.08 -8.88
CA PRO A 141 -2.71 1.53 -8.64
C PRO A 141 -1.77 2.46 -9.40
N TYR A 142 -0.59 2.00 -9.78
CA TYR A 142 0.33 2.75 -10.64
C TYR A 142 -0.35 3.30 -11.91
N TYR A 143 -1.33 2.60 -12.47
CA TYR A 143 -2.02 3.00 -13.70
C TYR A 143 -3.20 3.95 -13.47
N ALA A 144 -3.47 4.34 -12.24
CA ALA A 144 -4.50 5.34 -11.99
C ALA A 144 -4.16 6.67 -12.68
N ASP A 145 -5.14 7.22 -13.39
CA ASP A 145 -5.05 8.56 -13.95
C ASP A 145 -5.18 9.61 -12.85
N VAL A 146 -4.62 10.80 -13.09
CA VAL A 146 -4.68 11.93 -12.16
C VAL A 146 -6.13 12.28 -11.80
N SER A 147 -7.06 12.18 -12.76
CA SER A 147 -8.48 12.43 -12.52
C SER A 147 -9.13 11.42 -11.58
N ALA A 148 -8.72 10.16 -11.62
CA ALA A 148 -9.22 9.11 -10.71
C ALA A 148 -8.73 9.28 -9.26
N LEU A 149 -7.64 10.02 -9.07
CA LEU A 149 -7.07 10.33 -7.77
C LEU A 149 -7.71 11.57 -7.12
N ALA A 150 -8.39 12.40 -7.88
CA ALA A 150 -9.03 13.60 -7.34
C ALA A 150 -10.09 13.25 -6.28
N GLY A 151 -10.08 13.97 -5.15
CA GLY A 151 -11.01 13.73 -4.04
C GLY A 151 -10.58 12.63 -3.06
N LEU A 152 -9.46 11.97 -3.29
CA LEU A 152 -8.90 11.03 -2.33
C LEU A 152 -8.49 11.73 -1.02
N PRO A 153 -8.57 11.05 0.13
CA PRO A 153 -8.12 11.59 1.42
C PRO A 153 -6.60 11.77 1.44
N ALA A 154 -6.08 12.26 2.54
CA ALA A 154 -4.64 12.42 2.68
C ALA A 154 -3.89 11.08 2.53
N HIS A 155 -2.77 11.12 1.83
CA HIS A 155 -1.92 9.95 1.57
C HIS A 155 -0.49 10.14 2.08
N PHE A 156 0.13 9.05 2.52
CA PHE A 156 1.56 9.01 2.79
C PHE A 156 2.17 7.76 2.15
N ILE A 157 3.23 7.96 1.35
CA ILE A 157 3.93 6.88 0.66
C ILE A 157 5.33 6.74 1.27
N SER A 158 5.60 5.61 1.91
CA SER A 158 6.94 5.29 2.43
C SER A 158 7.58 4.26 1.51
N VAL A 159 8.77 4.54 1.01
CA VAL A 159 9.53 3.61 0.16
C VAL A 159 10.89 3.34 0.76
N ASN A 160 11.53 2.24 0.38
CA ASN A 160 12.86 1.86 0.82
C ASN A 160 13.88 2.17 -0.28
N GLU A 161 15.08 2.63 0.09
CA GLU A 161 16.11 3.07 -0.88
C GLU A 161 16.53 1.95 -1.83
N LEU A 162 16.83 0.77 -1.27
CA LEU A 162 17.35 -0.40 -1.99
C LEU A 162 16.22 -1.35 -2.44
N ASP A 163 15.05 -0.80 -2.70
CA ASP A 163 13.86 -1.56 -3.10
C ASP A 163 13.58 -1.37 -4.61
N PRO A 164 13.43 -2.44 -5.38
CA PRO A 164 12.96 -2.33 -6.76
C PRO A 164 11.63 -1.57 -6.91
N LEU A 165 10.75 -1.60 -5.90
CA LEU A 165 9.45 -0.91 -5.89
C LEU A 165 9.53 0.58 -5.56
N ARG A 166 10.72 1.12 -5.26
CA ARG A 166 10.91 2.53 -4.85
C ARG A 166 10.24 3.51 -5.81
N ASP A 167 10.54 3.40 -7.09
CA ASP A 167 10.17 4.43 -8.05
C ASP A 167 8.68 4.38 -8.45
N GLU A 168 8.04 3.22 -8.43
CA GLU A 168 6.59 3.13 -8.66
C GLU A 168 5.79 3.80 -7.53
N GLY A 169 6.24 3.65 -6.29
CA GLY A 169 5.67 4.36 -5.14
C GLY A 169 5.84 5.87 -5.25
N LEU A 170 7.04 6.35 -5.61
CA LEU A 170 7.32 7.78 -5.80
C LEU A 170 6.57 8.35 -7.02
N ALA A 171 6.39 7.58 -8.09
CA ALA A 171 5.59 7.99 -9.24
C ALA A 171 4.11 8.16 -8.86
N TYR A 172 3.56 7.23 -8.07
CA TYR A 172 2.21 7.35 -7.55
C TYR A 172 2.03 8.59 -6.65
N TYR A 173 2.98 8.84 -5.75
CA TYR A 173 2.99 10.07 -4.94
C TYR A 173 2.92 11.34 -5.79
N ARG A 174 3.71 11.44 -6.88
CA ARG A 174 3.68 12.60 -7.78
C ARG A 174 2.32 12.76 -8.45
N LYS A 175 1.66 11.66 -8.81
CA LYS A 175 0.28 11.70 -9.36
C LYS A 175 -0.73 12.19 -8.32
N LEU A 176 -0.61 11.80 -7.05
CA LEU A 176 -1.44 12.31 -5.96
C LEU A 176 -1.32 13.84 -5.85
N LEU A 177 -0.10 14.37 -5.87
CA LEU A 177 0.13 15.82 -5.83
C LEU A 177 -0.49 16.51 -7.07
N ALA A 178 -0.33 15.94 -8.26
CA ALA A 178 -0.91 16.49 -9.49
C ALA A 178 -2.45 16.49 -9.45
N ALA A 179 -3.07 15.57 -8.71
CA ALA A 179 -4.51 15.50 -8.48
C ALA A 179 -5.01 16.45 -7.38
N GLY A 180 -4.12 17.22 -6.75
CA GLY A 180 -4.46 18.12 -5.62
C GLY A 180 -4.70 17.39 -4.29
N VAL A 181 -4.32 16.12 -4.19
CA VAL A 181 -4.44 15.36 -2.95
C VAL A 181 -3.36 15.79 -1.95
N SER A 182 -3.72 15.97 -0.68
CA SER A 182 -2.76 16.18 0.39
C SER A 182 -1.91 14.92 0.53
N ALA A 183 -0.66 14.96 0.07
CA ALA A 183 0.20 13.79 0.07
C ALA A 183 1.61 14.10 0.58
N GLY A 184 2.19 13.16 1.32
CA GLY A 184 3.58 13.14 1.73
C GLY A 184 4.27 11.86 1.24
N ALA A 185 5.59 11.92 1.12
CA ALA A 185 6.40 10.73 0.86
C ALA A 185 7.72 10.78 1.60
N ARG A 186 8.30 9.62 1.87
CA ARG A 186 9.66 9.48 2.37
C ARG A 186 10.37 8.29 1.74
N THR A 187 11.69 8.36 1.69
CA THR A 187 12.56 7.22 1.39
C THR A 187 13.33 6.83 2.65
N VAL A 188 13.23 5.58 3.06
CA VAL A 188 13.99 5.02 4.19
C VAL A 188 15.32 4.52 3.65
N HIS A 189 16.37 5.30 3.90
CA HIS A 189 17.71 5.01 3.39
C HIS A 189 18.35 3.79 4.05
N GLY A 190 19.21 3.08 3.30
CA GLY A 190 19.94 1.90 3.76
C GLY A 190 19.08 0.64 3.92
N THR A 191 17.83 0.65 3.48
CA THR A 191 16.91 -0.49 3.64
C THR A 191 16.47 -1.08 2.30
N PRO A 192 16.47 -2.43 2.16
CA PRO A 192 15.80 -3.13 1.07
C PRO A 192 14.28 -3.18 1.30
N HIS A 193 13.55 -3.87 0.44
CA HIS A 193 12.11 -4.02 0.52
C HIS A 193 11.61 -4.38 1.92
N ALA A 194 10.75 -3.54 2.50
CA ALA A 194 10.22 -3.66 3.87
C ALA A 194 11.29 -3.84 4.97
N GLY A 195 12.53 -3.41 4.72
CA GLY A 195 13.63 -3.60 5.65
C GLY A 195 13.48 -2.83 6.97
N ASP A 196 12.81 -1.69 6.93
CA ASP A 196 12.43 -0.88 8.09
C ASP A 196 11.36 -1.54 8.99
N MET A 197 10.72 -2.59 8.50
CA MET A 197 9.74 -3.39 9.25
C MET A 197 10.25 -4.79 9.57
N GLY A 198 10.95 -5.43 8.62
CA GLY A 198 11.40 -6.81 8.72
C GLY A 198 12.66 -7.00 9.55
N PHE A 199 13.53 -5.99 9.61
CA PHE A 199 14.84 -6.09 10.26
C PHE A 199 14.91 -5.36 11.61
N PHE A 200 13.81 -5.35 12.36
CA PHE A 200 13.69 -4.63 13.64
C PHE A 200 14.74 -4.99 14.70
N HIS A 201 15.35 -6.17 14.63
CA HIS A 201 16.47 -6.54 15.51
C HIS A 201 17.82 -5.99 15.04
N ALA A 202 17.97 -5.79 13.70
CA ALA A 202 19.22 -5.30 13.13
C ALA A 202 19.30 -3.76 13.11
N ALA A 203 18.15 -3.09 12.97
CA ALA A 203 18.04 -1.64 12.90
C ALA A 203 16.78 -1.16 13.66
N PRO A 204 16.76 -1.28 14.99
CA PRO A 204 15.58 -0.97 15.80
C PRO A 204 15.19 0.52 15.75
N GLU A 205 16.14 1.42 15.59
CA GLU A 205 15.89 2.87 15.45
C GLU A 205 15.14 3.19 14.15
N ILE A 206 15.48 2.55 13.04
CA ILE A 206 14.77 2.74 11.74
C ILE A 206 13.33 2.25 11.86
N THR A 207 13.13 1.11 12.53
CA THR A 207 11.78 0.59 12.79
C THR A 207 10.98 1.52 13.69
N ALA A 208 11.61 2.07 14.74
CA ALA A 208 10.95 3.02 15.63
C ALA A 208 10.53 4.30 14.90
N ASP A 209 11.36 4.82 14.01
CA ASP A 209 11.06 5.99 13.18
C ASP A 209 9.88 5.71 12.21
N THR A 210 9.81 4.50 11.66
CA THR A 210 8.70 4.11 10.79
C THR A 210 7.40 4.04 11.57
N ILE A 211 7.41 3.45 12.77
CA ILE A 211 6.26 3.40 13.67
C ILE A 211 5.80 4.80 14.07
N ALA A 212 6.75 5.68 14.44
CA ALA A 212 6.46 7.07 14.80
C ALA A 212 5.85 7.86 13.63
N SER A 213 6.36 7.65 12.41
CA SER A 213 5.82 8.27 11.20
C SER A 213 4.36 7.86 10.94
N ILE A 214 4.04 6.57 11.06
CA ILE A 214 2.66 6.08 10.91
C ILE A 214 1.77 6.68 12.00
N ALA A 215 2.23 6.65 13.26
CA ALA A 215 1.45 7.16 14.38
C ALA A 215 1.18 8.67 14.27
N ALA A 216 2.18 9.45 13.84
CA ALA A 216 2.00 10.88 13.58
C ALA A 216 0.98 11.12 12.47
N PHE A 217 1.12 10.42 11.34
CA PHE A 217 0.17 10.54 10.23
C PHE A 217 -1.28 10.25 10.65
N VAL A 218 -1.51 9.19 11.45
CA VAL A 218 -2.86 8.81 11.93
C VAL A 218 -3.45 9.85 12.87
N ARG A 219 -2.64 10.44 13.77
CA ARG A 219 -3.12 11.44 14.74
C ARG A 219 -3.52 12.77 14.11
N ASP A 220 -3.02 13.06 12.92
CA ASP A 220 -3.32 14.27 12.18
C ASP A 220 -4.63 14.19 11.35
N ARG A 221 -5.45 13.11 11.52
CA ARG A 221 -6.66 12.83 10.71
C ARG A 221 -7.96 12.93 11.48
#